data_2c338949e6064cff0a59daae0d3c9767
#
_entry.id   2c338949e6064cff0a59daae0d3c9767
#
_cell.length_a   1.000
_cell.length_b   1.000
_cell.length_c   1.000
_cell.angle_alpha   90.00
_cell.angle_beta   90.00
_cell.angle_gamma   90.00
#
_symmetry.space_group_name_H-M   'P 1'
#
loop_
_entity.id
_entity.type
_entity.pdbx_description
1 polymer ?
#
loop_
_entity_poly.entity_id
_entity_poly.type
_entity_poly.pdbx_seq_one_letter_code
_entity_poly.pdbx_strand_id
1 'polypeptide(L)'
;SIQGIINSADLIVGYNTVFDLMFLTIAGLSLPEQVIICDVMRDFAPIYGDWNDYFSDYTWKTLSTCASYFNYQISEDAFHNSLEDVKATLFCFFEMNDPELFLE
;
A
#
# COMPACT_ATOMS: atom_id res chain seq x y z
N SER A 1 13.63 -8.16 17.39
CA SER A 1 12.76 -9.15 16.75
C SER A 1 11.73 -8.49 15.84
N ILE A 2 11.21 -9.23 14.90
CA ILE A 2 10.15 -8.74 14.01
C ILE A 2 8.91 -8.35 14.82
N GLN A 3 8.52 -9.17 15.78
CA GLN A 3 7.37 -8.87 16.65
C GLN A 3 7.60 -7.57 17.45
N GLY A 4 8.82 -7.32 17.90
CA GLY A 4 9.16 -6.09 18.59
C GLY A 4 9.04 -4.85 17.71
N ILE A 5 9.44 -4.95 16.46
CA ILE A 5 9.27 -3.88 15.49
C ILE A 5 7.79 -3.60 15.24
N ILE A 6 6.98 -4.65 15.05
CA ILE A 6 5.54 -4.53 14.84
C ILE A 6 4.87 -3.89 16.05
N ASN A 7 5.25 -4.30 17.27
CA ASN A 7 4.66 -3.77 18.50
C ASN A 7 4.93 -2.27 18.69
N SER A 8 6.02 -1.76 18.12
CA SER A 8 6.37 -0.35 18.21
C SER A 8 5.78 0.51 17.10
N ALA A 9 5.09 -0.09 16.13
CA ALA A 9 4.53 0.61 14.99
C ALA A 9 3.23 1.32 15.36
N ASP A 10 3.09 2.57 14.93
CA ASP A 10 1.85 3.34 15.02
C ASP A 10 1.06 3.27 13.72
N LEU A 11 1.76 3.04 12.62
CA LEU A 11 1.19 2.98 11.28
C LEU A 11 1.88 1.87 10.49
N ILE A 12 1.08 1.08 9.81
CA ILE A 12 1.56 0.07 8.87
C ILE A 12 1.02 0.43 7.50
N VAL A 13 1.93 0.59 6.55
CA VAL A 13 1.60 0.92 5.16
C VAL A 13 1.96 -0.27 4.28
N GLY A 14 1.04 -0.64 3.40
CA GLY A 14 1.29 -1.73 2.47
C GLY A 14 0.48 -1.58 1.19
N TYR A 15 0.72 -2.49 0.28
CA TYR A 15 -0.05 -2.62 -0.96
C TYR A 15 -0.73 -3.99 -0.93
N ASN A 16 -2.05 -4.01 -0.82
CA ASN A 16 -2.84 -5.20 -0.56
C ASN A 16 -2.55 -5.78 0.84
N THR A 17 -2.81 -4.98 1.85
CA THR A 17 -2.48 -5.32 3.25
C THR A 17 -3.22 -6.54 3.78
N VAL A 18 -4.40 -6.86 3.26
CA VAL A 18 -5.13 -8.07 3.67
C VAL A 18 -4.25 -9.30 3.45
N PHE A 19 -3.56 -9.36 2.33
CA PHE A 19 -2.68 -10.47 2.00
C PHE A 19 -1.46 -10.50 2.92
N ASP A 20 -0.84 -9.36 3.15
CA ASP A 20 0.33 -9.23 4.03
C ASP A 20 0.00 -9.61 5.47
N LEU A 21 -1.16 -9.17 5.96
CA LEU A 21 -1.61 -9.47 7.32
C LEU A 21 -1.91 -10.96 7.50
N MET A 22 -2.43 -11.62 6.47
CA MET A 22 -2.61 -13.08 6.50
C MET A 22 -1.27 -13.79 6.67
N PHE A 23 -0.23 -13.36 5.94
CA PHE A 23 1.10 -13.94 6.07
C PHE A 23 1.67 -13.76 7.48
N LEU A 24 1.52 -12.57 8.05
CA LEU A 24 1.98 -12.29 9.41
C LEU A 24 1.29 -13.21 10.42
N THR A 25 -0.01 -13.40 10.28
CA THR A 25 -0.79 -14.28 11.16
C THR A 25 -0.33 -15.73 11.04
N ILE A 26 -0.11 -16.22 9.82
CA ILE A 26 0.39 -17.57 9.58
C ILE A 26 1.78 -17.75 10.18
N ALA A 27 2.62 -16.72 10.16
CA ALA A 27 3.95 -16.73 10.76
C ALA A 27 3.94 -16.63 12.29
N GLY A 28 2.77 -16.53 12.92
CA GLY A 28 2.64 -16.43 14.37
C GLY A 28 2.84 -15.02 14.92
N LEU A 29 2.78 -14.00 14.06
CA LEU A 29 2.93 -12.60 14.46
C LEU A 29 1.57 -11.97 14.72
N SER A 30 1.52 -10.99 15.59
CA SER A 30 0.28 -10.29 15.94
C SER A 30 0.45 -8.77 15.82
N LEU A 31 -0.67 -8.07 15.61
CA LEU A 31 -0.67 -6.61 15.47
C LEU A 31 -1.05 -5.96 16.80
N PRO A 32 -0.49 -4.76 17.12
CA PRO A 32 -0.96 -3.96 18.25
C PRO A 32 -2.42 -3.56 18.06
N GLU A 33 -3.16 -3.41 19.14
CA GLU A 33 -4.58 -3.06 19.10
C GLU A 33 -4.86 -1.69 18.48
N GLN A 34 -3.93 -0.77 18.61
CA GLN A 34 -4.13 0.62 18.18
C GLN A 34 -3.32 1.00 16.93
N VAL A 35 -2.84 0.02 16.18
CA VAL A 35 -2.11 0.31 14.95
C VAL A 35 -3.07 0.77 13.85
N ILE A 36 -2.65 1.80 13.10
CA ILE A 36 -3.36 2.24 11.91
C ILE A 36 -2.79 1.49 10.71
N ILE A 37 -3.67 0.89 9.91
CA ILE A 37 -3.28 0.17 8.71
C ILE A 37 -3.73 0.97 7.51
N CYS A 38 -2.79 1.32 6.63
CA CYS A 38 -3.05 2.04 5.40
C CYS A 38 -2.76 1.13 4.20
N ASP A 39 -3.80 0.79 3.46
CA ASP A 39 -3.68 -0.01 2.24
C ASP A 39 -3.67 0.91 1.03
N VAL A 40 -2.49 1.12 0.47
CA VAL A 40 -2.30 2.01 -0.68
C VAL A 40 -3.13 1.53 -1.88
N MET A 41 -3.26 0.23 -2.08
CA MET A 41 -4.08 -0.32 -3.18
C MET A 41 -5.53 0.13 -3.07
N ARG A 42 -6.11 0.06 -1.89
CA ARG A 42 -7.50 0.46 -1.65
C ARG A 42 -7.71 1.96 -1.76
N ASP A 43 -6.77 2.72 -1.21
CA ASP A 43 -6.86 4.19 -1.24
C ASP A 43 -6.64 4.74 -2.65
N PHE A 44 -5.83 4.06 -3.46
CA PHE A 44 -5.56 4.46 -4.84
C PHE A 44 -6.74 4.16 -5.78
N ALA A 45 -7.49 3.10 -5.54
CA ALA A 45 -8.55 2.66 -6.46
C ALA A 45 -9.52 3.79 -6.83
N PRO A 46 -10.11 4.56 -5.90
CA PRO A 46 -10.99 5.67 -6.27
C PRO A 46 -10.26 6.83 -6.95
N ILE A 47 -8.96 7.03 -6.66
CA ILE A 47 -8.16 8.07 -7.32
C ILE A 47 -8.00 7.73 -8.80
N TYR A 48 -7.70 6.49 -9.13
CA TYR A 48 -7.61 6.01 -10.51
C TYR A 48 -8.97 6.08 -11.20
N GLY A 49 -10.05 5.69 -10.49
CA GLY A 49 -11.42 5.90 -10.95
C GLY A 49 -11.95 4.87 -11.94
N ASP A 50 -11.44 3.65 -11.93
CA ASP A 50 -11.95 2.55 -12.79
C ASP A 50 -13.11 1.84 -12.07
N TRP A 51 -14.31 2.35 -12.27
CA TRP A 51 -15.53 1.81 -11.64
C TRP A 51 -15.98 0.52 -12.30
N ASN A 52 -16.34 -0.46 -11.49
CA ASN A 52 -16.91 -1.72 -11.93
C ASN A 52 -18.38 -1.83 -11.49
N ASP A 53 -19.30 -1.76 -12.44
CA ASP A 53 -20.74 -1.81 -12.16
C ASP A 53 -21.19 -3.14 -11.57
N TYR A 54 -20.54 -4.23 -11.96
CA TYR A 54 -20.90 -5.56 -11.49
C TYR A 54 -20.69 -5.70 -9.98
N PHE A 55 -19.56 -5.20 -9.49
CA PHE A 55 -19.22 -5.23 -8.06
C PHE A 55 -19.63 -3.96 -7.31
N SER A 56 -20.13 -2.95 -8.00
CA SER A 56 -20.47 -1.64 -7.42
C SER A 56 -19.30 -1.05 -6.60
N ASP A 57 -18.09 -1.13 -7.15
CA ASP A 57 -16.88 -0.68 -6.51
C ASP A 57 -15.81 -0.35 -7.55
N TYR A 58 -14.77 0.33 -7.10
CA TYR A 58 -13.61 0.62 -7.95
C TYR A 58 -12.73 -0.62 -8.12
N THR A 59 -12.20 -0.79 -9.33
CA THR A 59 -11.27 -1.88 -9.62
C THR A 59 -9.94 -1.61 -8.93
N TRP A 60 -9.41 -2.61 -8.24
CA TRP A 60 -8.08 -2.54 -7.64
C TRP A 60 -7.01 -2.63 -8.71
N LYS A 61 -6.02 -1.75 -8.63
CA LYS A 61 -4.94 -1.69 -9.61
C LYS A 61 -3.66 -2.28 -9.03
N THR A 62 -2.76 -2.70 -9.91
CA THR A 62 -1.46 -3.22 -9.49
C THR A 62 -0.57 -2.09 -8.96
N LEU A 63 0.43 -2.45 -8.17
CA LEU A 63 1.43 -1.49 -7.69
C LEU A 63 2.13 -0.79 -8.87
N SER A 64 2.38 -1.52 -9.94
CA SER A 64 2.94 -1.00 -11.18
C SER A 64 2.12 0.15 -11.74
N THR A 65 0.82 -0.03 -11.83
CA THR A 65 -0.10 0.99 -12.32
C THR A 65 -0.11 2.20 -11.39
N CYS A 66 -0.14 1.96 -10.09
CA CYS A 66 -0.11 3.01 -9.08
C CYS A 66 1.18 3.84 -9.17
N ALA A 67 2.32 3.18 -9.23
CA ALA A 67 3.62 3.83 -9.35
C ALA A 67 3.70 4.67 -10.63
N SER A 68 3.26 4.12 -11.75
CA SER A 68 3.25 4.85 -13.03
C SER A 68 2.34 6.07 -13.00
N TYR A 69 1.22 5.96 -12.32
CA TYR A 69 0.28 7.08 -12.17
C TYR A 69 0.96 8.30 -11.51
N PHE A 70 1.82 8.04 -10.52
CA PHE A 70 2.56 9.09 -9.82
C PHE A 70 3.96 9.33 -10.40
N ASN A 71 4.24 8.82 -11.59
CA ASN A 71 5.51 8.99 -12.30
C ASN A 71 6.71 8.38 -11.57
N TYR A 72 6.50 7.34 -10.79
CA TYR A 72 7.57 6.57 -10.20
C TYR A 72 7.95 5.44 -11.14
N GLN A 73 9.19 5.47 -11.64
CA GLN A 73 9.66 4.47 -12.58
C GLN A 73 10.34 3.32 -11.85
N ILE A 74 9.76 2.13 -12.00
CA ILE A 74 10.35 0.89 -11.53
C ILE A 74 10.86 0.17 -12.77
N SER A 75 12.14 -0.23 -12.79
CA SER A 75 12.65 -1.05 -13.89
C SER A 75 11.99 -2.42 -13.86
N GLU A 76 11.75 -3.02 -15.03
CA GLU A 76 11.13 -4.35 -15.11
C GLU A 76 11.90 -5.41 -14.32
N ASP A 77 13.21 -5.30 -14.29
CA ASP A 77 14.08 -6.23 -13.55
C ASP A 77 13.93 -6.09 -12.03
N ALA A 78 13.54 -4.90 -11.55
CA ALA A 78 13.32 -4.65 -10.12
C ALA A 78 11.92 -5.01 -9.65
N PHE A 79 11.00 -5.34 -10.57
CA PHE A 79 9.58 -5.46 -10.30
C PHE A 79 9.21 -6.55 -9.29
N HIS A 80 10.03 -7.58 -9.15
CA HIS A 80 9.82 -8.66 -8.18
C HIS A 80 10.76 -8.57 -7.00
N ASN A 81 11.43 -7.41 -6.83
CA ASN A 81 12.30 -7.17 -5.69
C ASN A 81 11.46 -6.56 -4.56
N SER A 82 11.41 -7.23 -3.41
CA SER A 82 10.62 -6.79 -2.26
C SER A 82 10.97 -5.39 -1.79
N LEU A 83 12.24 -5.01 -1.82
CA LEU A 83 12.68 -3.68 -1.41
C LEU A 83 12.18 -2.61 -2.37
N GLU A 84 12.23 -2.86 -3.67
CA GLU A 84 11.73 -1.92 -4.67
C GLU A 84 10.21 -1.77 -4.57
N ASP A 85 9.49 -2.85 -4.28
CA ASP A 85 8.05 -2.80 -4.06
C ASP A 85 7.71 -1.95 -2.83
N VAL A 86 8.48 -2.07 -1.75
CA VAL A 86 8.30 -1.23 -0.55
C VAL A 86 8.57 0.24 -0.88
N LYS A 87 9.64 0.53 -1.60
CA LYS A 87 9.97 1.91 -2.00
C LYS A 87 8.87 2.51 -2.87
N ALA A 88 8.35 1.76 -3.84
CA ALA A 88 7.27 2.22 -4.70
C ALA A 88 5.99 2.46 -3.91
N THR A 89 5.65 1.57 -3.00
CA THR A 89 4.48 1.70 -2.14
C THR A 89 4.57 2.96 -1.27
N LEU A 90 5.72 3.19 -0.65
CA LEU A 90 5.94 4.38 0.17
C LEU A 90 5.88 5.65 -0.66
N PHE A 91 6.46 5.65 -1.86
CA PHE A 91 6.37 6.79 -2.76
C PHE A 91 4.91 7.13 -3.06
N CYS A 92 4.11 6.14 -3.44
CA CYS A 92 2.69 6.34 -3.72
C CYS A 92 1.93 6.82 -2.49
N PHE A 93 2.23 6.25 -1.33
CA PHE A 93 1.61 6.68 -0.08
C PHE A 93 1.86 8.16 0.20
N PHE A 94 3.10 8.61 0.06
CA PHE A 94 3.43 10.01 0.29
C PHE A 94 2.81 10.93 -0.76
N GLU A 95 2.74 10.51 -2.02
CA GLU A 95 2.08 11.31 -3.05
C GLU A 95 0.58 11.48 -2.79
N MET A 96 -0.09 10.42 -2.34
CA MET A 96 -1.52 10.47 -2.03
C MET A 96 -1.82 11.27 -0.78
N ASN A 97 -0.87 11.39 0.14
CA ASN A 97 -1.03 12.06 1.43
C ASN A 97 -0.19 13.33 1.55
N ASP A 98 0.27 13.89 0.44
CA ASP A 98 1.04 15.11 0.44
C ASP A 98 0.15 16.28 0.91
N PRO A 99 0.51 16.96 2.01
CA PRO A 99 -0.28 18.08 2.52
C PRO A 99 -0.43 19.22 1.50
N GLU A 100 0.53 19.41 0.61
CA GLU A 100 0.47 20.47 -0.41
C GLU A 100 -0.66 20.25 -1.41
N LEU A 101 -1.06 18.99 -1.65
CA LEU A 101 -2.18 18.68 -2.54
C LEU A 101 -3.52 19.13 -1.97
N PHE A 102 -3.61 19.32 -0.67
CA PHE A 102 -4.85 19.71 0.00
C PHE A 102 -4.91 21.22 0.31
N LEU A 103 -3.84 21.97 0.03
CA LEU A 103 -3.77 23.41 0.29
C LEU A 103 -4.16 24.25 -0.95
N GLU A 104 -4.37 23.61 -2.07
CA GLU A 104 -4.84 24.28 -3.29
C GLU A 104 -6.39 24.45 -3.23
#